data_04c046049fbd0c10de9c168be38d611d
#
_entry.id   04c046049fbd0c10de9c168be38d611d
#
_cell.length_a   1.000
_cell.length_b   1.000
_cell.length_c   1.000
_cell.angle_alpha   90.00
_cell.angle_beta   90.00
_cell.angle_gamma   90.00
#
_symmetry.space_group_name_H-M   'P 1'
#
loop_
_entity.id
_entity.type
_entity.pdbx_description
1 polymer ?
#
loop_
_entity_poly.entity_id
_entity_poly.type
_entity_poly.pdbx_seq_one_letter_code
_entity_poly.pdbx_strand_id
1 'polypeptide(L)'
;GRLLAAAAAPPPPRPLPLVVLDPGHGGRDPGAIGANGTQEKRVALAVALETKRRLEAAGRCRVLLTRGRDVFVPLADRIGLARRREAALFLSLHADSAPGARGASVYTLSETASDALSAALARRENEADRAGGLRLPSVSPEVGRILLSLMRQETRAGSDRLARLAVSSLRGEVPLLPNTHRRAGFAVLKAPDVPAALVEMGFLSHPADEAALNRPAHRAKLAAALAEAVDGFLGPRQRSLAE
;
A
#
# COMPACT_ATOMS: atom_id res chain seq x y z
N GLY A 1 56.94 -11.71 -22.10
CA GLY A 1 55.73 -12.34 -21.57
C GLY A 1 54.66 -11.29 -21.27
N ARG A 2 53.60 -11.19 -22.10
CA ARG A 2 52.42 -10.40 -21.81
C ARG A 2 51.54 -11.21 -20.86
N LEU A 3 51.38 -10.76 -19.62
CA LEU A 3 50.36 -11.24 -18.73
C LEU A 3 48.98 -10.79 -19.26
N LEU A 4 48.22 -11.73 -19.79
CA LEU A 4 46.81 -11.51 -20.09
C LEU A 4 46.09 -11.31 -18.75
N ALA A 5 45.66 -10.10 -18.46
CA ALA A 5 44.75 -9.83 -17.36
C ALA A 5 43.43 -10.58 -17.62
N ALA A 6 43.13 -11.56 -16.78
CA ALA A 6 41.85 -12.24 -16.82
C ALA A 6 40.73 -11.19 -16.56
N ALA A 7 39.88 -11.00 -17.57
CA ALA A 7 38.72 -10.16 -17.40
C ALA A 7 37.86 -10.73 -16.24
N ALA A 8 37.62 -9.91 -15.22
CA ALA A 8 36.75 -10.31 -14.11
C ALA A 8 35.36 -10.65 -14.66
N ALA A 9 34.82 -11.79 -14.22
CA ALA A 9 33.46 -12.19 -14.59
C ALA A 9 32.47 -11.06 -14.24
N PRO A 10 31.48 -10.77 -15.10
CA PRO A 10 30.46 -9.77 -14.78
C PRO A 10 29.77 -10.08 -13.45
N PRO A 11 29.49 -9.07 -12.63
CA PRO A 11 28.80 -9.31 -11.36
C PRO A 11 27.44 -10.00 -11.61
N PRO A 12 27.01 -10.88 -10.70
CA PRO A 12 25.73 -11.57 -10.85
C PRO A 12 24.58 -10.53 -10.97
N PRO A 13 23.56 -10.82 -11.77
CA PRO A 13 22.42 -9.91 -11.93
C PRO A 13 21.80 -9.64 -10.56
N ARG A 14 21.56 -8.36 -10.25
CA ARG A 14 20.90 -7.98 -9.01
C ARG A 14 19.49 -8.59 -8.97
N PRO A 15 19.07 -9.16 -7.83
CA PRO A 15 17.72 -9.70 -7.72
C PRO A 15 16.69 -8.60 -7.96
N LEU A 16 15.56 -8.96 -8.58
CA LEU A 16 14.45 -8.02 -8.81
C LEU A 16 13.98 -7.42 -7.48
N PRO A 17 13.66 -6.12 -7.44
CA PRO A 17 13.13 -5.48 -6.25
C PRO A 17 11.85 -6.17 -5.77
N LEU A 18 11.64 -6.20 -4.47
CA LEU A 18 10.46 -6.77 -3.85
C LEU A 18 9.45 -5.68 -3.54
N VAL A 19 8.21 -5.89 -3.96
CA VAL A 19 7.04 -5.08 -3.64
C VAL A 19 6.15 -5.86 -2.69
N VAL A 20 5.71 -5.24 -1.60
CA VAL A 20 4.71 -5.81 -0.70
C VAL A 20 3.40 -5.09 -0.89
N LEU A 21 2.36 -5.82 -1.29
CA LEU A 21 0.98 -5.35 -1.32
C LEU A 21 0.26 -5.90 -0.08
N ASP A 22 -0.48 -5.03 0.58
CA ASP A 22 -1.19 -5.34 1.80
C ASP A 22 -2.70 -5.19 1.60
N PRO A 23 -3.44 -6.27 1.26
CA PRO A 23 -4.89 -6.21 1.28
C PRO A 23 -5.37 -6.03 2.72
N GLY A 24 -5.96 -4.88 3.05
CA GLY A 24 -6.44 -4.56 4.39
C GLY A 24 -7.43 -5.59 4.94
N HIS A 25 -7.57 -5.65 6.26
CA HIS A 25 -8.52 -6.53 6.95
C HIS A 25 -8.29 -8.03 6.68
N GLY A 26 -9.33 -8.85 6.81
CA GLY A 26 -9.27 -10.28 6.52
C GLY A 26 -9.72 -11.16 7.69
N GLY A 27 -10.20 -12.36 7.40
CA GLY A 27 -10.69 -13.29 8.41
C GLY A 27 -11.86 -12.72 9.20
N ARG A 28 -11.72 -12.61 10.51
CA ARG A 28 -12.74 -12.06 11.42
C ARG A 28 -12.95 -10.55 11.28
N ASP A 29 -11.99 -9.84 10.71
CA ASP A 29 -12.10 -8.41 10.46
C ASP A 29 -12.62 -8.20 9.02
N PRO A 30 -13.89 -7.83 8.82
CA PRO A 30 -14.45 -7.59 7.50
C PRO A 30 -14.03 -6.25 6.91
N GLY A 31 -13.50 -5.31 7.72
CA GLY A 31 -13.41 -3.91 7.38
C GLY A 31 -14.78 -3.24 7.30
N ALA A 32 -14.91 -2.19 6.54
CA ALA A 32 -16.19 -1.56 6.26
C ALA A 32 -17.12 -2.50 5.49
N ILE A 33 -18.43 -2.33 5.73
CA ILE A 33 -19.48 -3.09 5.03
C ILE A 33 -20.42 -2.08 4.38
N GLY A 34 -20.52 -2.12 3.05
CA GLY A 34 -21.42 -1.27 2.29
C GLY A 34 -22.89 -1.62 2.51
N ALA A 35 -23.79 -0.74 2.09
CA ALA A 35 -25.24 -0.92 2.25
C ALA A 35 -25.77 -2.20 1.57
N ASN A 36 -25.10 -2.66 0.51
CA ASN A 36 -25.44 -3.90 -0.20
C ASN A 36 -24.63 -5.11 0.30
N GLY A 37 -23.99 -5.02 1.44
CA GLY A 37 -23.23 -6.12 2.06
C GLY A 37 -21.81 -6.31 1.51
N THR A 38 -21.30 -5.40 0.68
CA THR A 38 -19.93 -5.45 0.18
C THR A 38 -18.95 -5.28 1.34
N GLN A 39 -18.05 -6.24 1.50
CA GLN A 39 -17.03 -6.22 2.55
C GLN A 39 -15.71 -5.68 1.99
N GLU A 40 -15.12 -4.73 2.69
CA GLU A 40 -13.84 -4.13 2.35
C GLU A 40 -12.73 -5.17 2.13
N LYS A 41 -12.60 -6.15 3.03
CA LYS A 41 -11.60 -7.21 2.93
C LYS A 41 -11.61 -7.96 1.61
N ARG A 42 -12.79 -8.12 0.97
CA ARG A 42 -12.94 -8.81 -0.32
C ARG A 42 -12.49 -7.93 -1.47
N VAL A 43 -12.86 -6.66 -1.44
CA VAL A 43 -12.45 -5.68 -2.46
C VAL A 43 -10.93 -5.51 -2.42
N ALA A 44 -10.37 -5.31 -1.23
CA ALA A 44 -8.93 -5.14 -1.04
C ALA A 44 -8.14 -6.35 -1.58
N LEU A 45 -8.57 -7.57 -1.27
CA LEU A 45 -7.93 -8.79 -1.75
C LEU A 45 -8.03 -8.93 -3.27
N ALA A 46 -9.21 -8.67 -3.85
CA ALA A 46 -9.41 -8.79 -5.30
C ALA A 46 -8.51 -7.84 -6.08
N VAL A 47 -8.41 -6.58 -5.65
CA VAL A 47 -7.52 -5.59 -6.31
C VAL A 47 -6.05 -5.94 -6.09
N ALA A 48 -5.66 -6.39 -4.89
CA ALA A 48 -4.28 -6.78 -4.62
C ALA A 48 -3.82 -7.96 -5.50
N LEU A 49 -4.66 -8.97 -5.67
CA LEU A 49 -4.36 -10.12 -6.52
C LEU A 49 -4.21 -9.72 -7.98
N GLU A 50 -5.08 -8.87 -8.49
CA GLU A 50 -5.00 -8.39 -9.87
C GLU A 50 -3.77 -7.48 -10.08
N THR A 51 -3.45 -6.62 -9.12
CA THR A 51 -2.24 -5.78 -9.15
C THR A 51 -0.98 -6.64 -9.16
N LYS A 52 -0.92 -7.67 -8.30
CA LYS A 52 0.18 -8.63 -8.29
C LYS A 52 0.35 -9.31 -9.64
N ARG A 53 -0.74 -9.82 -10.22
CA ARG A 53 -0.71 -10.46 -11.53
C ARG A 53 -0.11 -9.55 -12.61
N ARG A 54 -0.51 -8.28 -12.63
CA ARG A 54 0.00 -7.29 -13.60
C ARG A 54 1.48 -6.98 -13.40
N LEU A 55 1.90 -6.78 -12.16
CA LEU A 55 3.30 -6.50 -11.83
C LEU A 55 4.23 -7.67 -12.17
N GLU A 56 3.80 -8.89 -11.86
CA GLU A 56 4.59 -10.08 -12.18
C GLU A 56 4.65 -10.36 -13.68
N ALA A 57 3.55 -10.12 -14.42
CA ALA A 57 3.54 -10.24 -15.89
C ALA A 57 4.51 -9.25 -16.55
N ALA A 58 4.70 -8.07 -15.98
CA ALA A 58 5.68 -7.08 -16.46
C ALA A 58 7.13 -7.50 -16.18
N GLY A 59 7.36 -8.41 -15.23
CA GLY A 59 8.66 -9.02 -14.94
C GLY A 59 9.72 -8.05 -14.37
N ARG A 60 9.31 -6.95 -13.73
CA ARG A 60 10.22 -5.92 -13.21
C ARG A 60 10.42 -5.96 -11.71
N CYS A 61 9.56 -6.68 -11.01
CA CYS A 61 9.64 -6.86 -9.57
C CYS A 61 9.10 -8.23 -9.15
N ARG A 62 9.42 -8.62 -7.93
CA ARG A 62 8.74 -9.71 -7.22
C ARG A 62 7.66 -9.09 -6.35
N VAL A 63 6.54 -9.80 -6.16
CA VAL A 63 5.43 -9.31 -5.35
C VAL A 63 5.08 -10.30 -4.25
N LEU A 64 5.05 -9.83 -3.00
CA LEU A 64 4.47 -10.54 -1.87
C LEU A 64 3.18 -9.85 -1.44
N LEU A 65 2.20 -10.66 -1.07
CA LEU A 65 0.99 -10.19 -0.39
C LEU A 65 1.12 -10.49 1.11
N THR A 66 0.65 -9.59 1.96
CA THR A 66 0.55 -9.86 3.41
C THR A 66 -0.45 -10.98 3.71
N ARG A 67 -1.48 -11.09 2.86
CA ARG A 67 -2.40 -12.24 2.79
C ARG A 67 -2.85 -12.48 1.34
N GLY A 68 -2.91 -13.73 0.94
CA GLY A 68 -3.40 -14.14 -0.38
C GLY A 68 -4.79 -14.78 -0.35
N ARG A 69 -5.44 -14.80 0.82
CA ARG A 69 -6.76 -15.39 1.07
C ARG A 69 -7.46 -14.66 2.21
N ASP A 70 -8.69 -15.08 2.55
CA ASP A 70 -9.47 -14.49 3.62
C ASP A 70 -9.00 -14.97 5.00
N VAL A 71 -7.88 -14.44 5.45
CA VAL A 71 -7.29 -14.67 6.78
C VAL A 71 -6.95 -13.33 7.42
N PHE A 72 -6.99 -13.30 8.76
CA PHE A 72 -6.57 -12.13 9.52
C PHE A 72 -5.05 -12.12 9.66
N VAL A 73 -4.45 -10.93 9.49
CA VAL A 73 -3.02 -10.68 9.73
C VAL A 73 -2.90 -9.44 10.61
N PRO A 74 -2.23 -9.52 11.77
CA PRO A 74 -2.03 -8.36 12.64
C PRO A 74 -1.33 -7.21 11.94
N LEU A 75 -1.63 -5.96 12.31
CA LEU A 75 -1.05 -4.76 11.68
C LEU A 75 0.48 -4.76 11.74
N ALA A 76 1.07 -5.13 12.88
CA ALA A 76 2.52 -5.19 13.04
C ALA A 76 3.17 -6.23 12.13
N ASP A 77 2.51 -7.34 11.83
CA ASP A 77 3.02 -8.40 10.97
C ASP A 77 3.01 -8.00 9.51
N ARG A 78 2.05 -7.15 9.09
CA ARG A 78 1.95 -6.64 7.71
C ARG A 78 3.17 -5.83 7.33
N ILE A 79 3.43 -4.75 8.06
CA ILE A 79 4.59 -3.91 7.81
C ILE A 79 5.91 -4.61 8.19
N GLY A 80 5.88 -5.47 9.21
CA GLY A 80 7.01 -6.29 9.62
C GLY A 80 7.47 -7.24 8.51
N LEU A 81 6.57 -7.79 7.72
CA LEU A 81 6.91 -8.59 6.54
C LEU A 81 7.74 -7.77 5.53
N ALA A 82 7.29 -6.58 5.21
CA ALA A 82 7.99 -5.70 4.27
C ALA A 82 9.40 -5.34 4.77
N ARG A 83 9.53 -5.05 6.06
CA ARG A 83 10.82 -4.71 6.69
C ARG A 83 11.79 -5.91 6.70
N ARG A 84 11.35 -7.08 7.18
CA ARG A 84 12.19 -8.29 7.21
C ARG A 84 12.65 -8.74 5.83
N ARG A 85 11.85 -8.45 4.80
CA ARG A 85 12.16 -8.81 3.42
C ARG A 85 12.84 -7.70 2.64
N GLU A 86 13.17 -6.57 3.31
CA GLU A 86 13.82 -5.41 2.68
C GLU A 86 13.10 -4.96 1.42
N ALA A 87 11.77 -4.84 1.51
CA ALA A 87 10.94 -4.45 0.39
C ALA A 87 11.31 -3.04 -0.12
N ALA A 88 11.25 -2.86 -1.44
CA ALA A 88 11.44 -1.57 -2.06
C ALA A 88 10.30 -0.60 -1.74
N LEU A 89 9.09 -1.11 -1.56
CA LEU A 89 7.92 -0.37 -1.12
C LEU A 89 6.86 -1.29 -0.49
N PHE A 90 5.97 -0.66 0.29
CA PHE A 90 4.78 -1.26 0.88
C PHE A 90 3.55 -0.45 0.48
N LEU A 91 2.54 -1.11 -0.06
CA LEU A 91 1.29 -0.48 -0.48
C LEU A 91 0.09 -1.20 0.13
N SER A 92 -0.60 -0.53 1.06
CA SER A 92 -1.80 -1.03 1.70
C SER A 92 -3.06 -0.60 0.95
N LEU A 93 -4.01 -1.51 0.76
CA LEU A 93 -5.22 -1.30 -0.03
C LEU A 93 -6.46 -1.43 0.83
N HIS A 94 -7.30 -0.41 0.80
CA HIS A 94 -8.50 -0.25 1.62
C HIS A 94 -9.68 0.32 0.82
N ALA A 95 -10.87 0.20 1.35
CA ALA A 95 -12.11 0.79 0.85
C ALA A 95 -13.06 1.04 2.03
N ASP A 96 -12.69 1.97 2.90
CA ASP A 96 -13.35 2.22 4.18
C ASP A 96 -14.74 2.88 4.02
N SER A 97 -15.31 3.30 5.09
CA SER A 97 -16.60 3.99 5.18
C SER A 97 -16.40 5.37 5.79
N ALA A 98 -16.91 6.40 5.14
CA ALA A 98 -16.90 7.76 5.66
C ALA A 98 -18.10 8.54 5.12
N PRO A 99 -18.99 9.07 5.98
CA PRO A 99 -20.15 9.80 5.54
C PRO A 99 -19.77 10.98 4.62
N GLY A 100 -20.40 11.07 3.45
CA GLY A 100 -20.18 12.13 2.49
C GLY A 100 -18.88 12.03 1.66
N ALA A 101 -18.00 11.08 1.94
CA ALA A 101 -16.80 10.87 1.15
C ALA A 101 -17.07 10.02 -0.09
N ARG A 102 -16.40 10.35 -1.19
CA ARG A 102 -16.43 9.62 -2.45
C ARG A 102 -15.11 9.71 -3.18
N GLY A 103 -14.73 8.64 -3.86
CA GLY A 103 -13.56 8.57 -4.71
C GLY A 103 -12.30 8.11 -3.97
N ALA A 104 -11.27 7.80 -4.75
CA ALA A 104 -10.02 7.30 -4.22
C ALA A 104 -9.17 8.39 -3.56
N SER A 105 -8.37 7.99 -2.58
CA SER A 105 -7.39 8.85 -1.89
C SER A 105 -6.18 8.05 -1.46
N VAL A 106 -5.06 8.74 -1.23
CA VAL A 106 -3.79 8.12 -0.87
C VAL A 106 -3.22 8.78 0.37
N TYR A 107 -2.71 7.98 1.28
CA TYR A 107 -2.25 8.42 2.59
C TYR A 107 -0.79 8.03 2.84
N THR A 108 -0.04 8.94 3.43
CA THR A 108 1.29 8.70 3.99
C THR A 108 1.30 8.97 5.49
N LEU A 109 2.27 8.41 6.20
CA LEU A 109 2.36 8.51 7.65
C LEU A 109 2.72 9.92 8.11
N SER A 110 1.99 10.44 9.09
CA SER A 110 2.30 11.69 9.80
C SER A 110 1.74 11.65 11.22
N GLU A 111 2.40 12.35 12.16
CA GLU A 111 1.86 12.57 13.51
C GLU A 111 0.59 13.41 13.48
N THR A 112 0.55 14.41 12.59
CA THR A 112 -0.59 15.31 12.43
C THR A 112 -1.37 14.90 11.20
N ALA A 113 -2.67 14.63 11.37
CA ALA A 113 -3.55 14.35 10.26
C ALA A 113 -3.80 15.61 9.41
N SER A 114 -3.96 15.43 8.10
CA SER A 114 -4.28 16.50 7.16
C SER A 114 -5.62 17.19 7.47
N ASP A 115 -6.57 16.41 7.98
CA ASP A 115 -7.94 16.86 8.28
C ASP A 115 -8.67 15.85 9.19
N ALA A 116 -9.88 16.20 9.59
CA ALA A 116 -10.69 15.37 10.48
C ALA A 116 -11.04 14.01 9.87
N LEU A 117 -11.29 13.94 8.56
CA LEU A 117 -11.56 12.69 7.85
C LEU A 117 -10.35 11.76 7.93
N SER A 118 -9.16 12.25 7.59
CA SER A 118 -7.92 11.47 7.65
C SER A 118 -7.63 10.95 9.06
N ALA A 119 -7.87 11.79 10.08
CA ALA A 119 -7.73 11.39 11.48
C ALA A 119 -8.73 10.28 11.87
N ALA A 120 -9.97 10.37 11.41
CA ALA A 120 -11.01 9.38 11.69
C ALA A 120 -10.71 8.05 11.00
N LEU A 121 -10.27 8.07 9.75
CA LEU A 121 -9.85 6.87 9.01
C LEU A 121 -8.69 6.16 9.73
N ALA A 122 -7.63 6.89 10.07
CA ALA A 122 -6.50 6.31 10.77
C ALA A 122 -6.88 5.69 12.12
N ARG A 123 -7.78 6.32 12.89
CA ARG A 123 -8.28 5.72 14.14
C ARG A 123 -8.99 4.39 13.90
N ARG A 124 -9.86 4.30 12.88
CA ARG A 124 -10.58 3.06 12.57
C ARG A 124 -9.64 1.97 12.09
N GLU A 125 -8.75 2.29 11.18
CA GLU A 125 -7.77 1.32 10.68
C GLU A 125 -6.85 0.80 11.78
N ASN A 126 -6.48 1.64 12.74
CA ASN A 126 -5.65 1.26 13.87
C ASN A 126 -6.40 0.33 14.88
N GLU A 127 -7.72 0.23 14.80
CA GLU A 127 -8.54 -0.70 15.58
C GLU A 127 -8.69 -2.09 14.92
N ALA A 128 -8.13 -2.30 13.73
CA ALA A 128 -8.27 -3.56 12.98
C ALA A 128 -7.80 -4.79 13.79
N ASP A 129 -6.76 -4.66 14.60
CA ASP A 129 -6.28 -5.75 15.45
C ASP A 129 -7.31 -6.19 16.47
N ARG A 130 -8.10 -5.25 17.03
CA ARG A 130 -9.22 -5.57 17.92
C ARG A 130 -10.36 -6.26 17.17
N ALA A 131 -10.70 -5.78 15.99
CA ALA A 131 -11.70 -6.40 15.12
C ALA A 131 -11.28 -7.83 14.74
N GLY A 132 -9.98 -8.07 14.57
CA GLY A 132 -9.38 -9.38 14.35
C GLY A 132 -9.32 -10.28 15.59
N GLY A 133 -9.73 -9.78 16.76
CA GLY A 133 -9.78 -10.53 18.02
C GLY A 133 -8.49 -10.47 18.86
N LEU A 134 -7.55 -9.56 18.53
CA LEU A 134 -6.35 -9.35 19.32
C LEU A 134 -6.61 -8.39 20.49
N ARG A 135 -6.07 -8.72 21.67
CA ARG A 135 -5.98 -7.81 22.81
C ARG A 135 -4.58 -7.23 22.83
N LEU A 136 -4.43 -5.98 22.37
CA LEU A 136 -3.16 -5.29 22.42
C LEU A 136 -3.12 -4.31 23.61
N PRO A 137 -1.97 -4.19 24.30
CA PRO A 137 -1.75 -3.08 25.22
C PRO A 137 -1.80 -1.77 24.43
N SER A 138 -2.41 -0.73 25.01
CA SER A 138 -2.43 0.60 24.41
C SER A 138 -0.99 1.13 24.29
N VAL A 139 -0.54 1.39 23.06
CA VAL A 139 0.74 2.08 22.83
C VAL A 139 0.53 3.56 23.15
N SER A 140 1.35 4.13 24.02
CA SER A 140 1.25 5.55 24.35
C SER A 140 1.53 6.42 23.11
N PRO A 141 0.91 7.60 22.97
CA PRO A 141 1.21 8.56 21.90
C PRO A 141 2.69 8.92 21.80
N GLU A 142 3.40 8.85 22.90
CA GLU A 142 4.83 9.14 23.02
C GLU A 142 5.70 8.10 22.28
N VAL A 143 5.39 6.81 22.41
CA VAL A 143 6.06 5.74 21.67
C VAL A 143 5.81 5.90 20.16
N GLY A 144 4.61 6.29 19.77
CA GLY A 144 4.27 6.59 18.38
C GLY A 144 5.12 7.74 17.80
N ARG A 145 5.34 8.81 18.56
CA ARG A 145 6.20 9.95 18.16
C ARG A 145 7.65 9.55 18.00
N ILE A 146 8.19 8.75 18.92
CA ILE A 146 9.56 8.24 18.84
C ILE A 146 9.77 7.43 17.56
N LEU A 147 8.85 6.53 17.22
CA LEU A 147 8.92 5.73 15.99
C LEU A 147 8.93 6.60 14.73
N LEU A 148 8.11 7.66 14.70
CA LEU A 148 8.10 8.61 13.59
C LEU A 148 9.40 9.42 13.48
N SER A 149 10.00 9.78 14.62
CA SER A 149 11.28 10.50 14.64
C SER A 149 12.44 9.67 14.10
N LEU A 150 12.35 8.35 14.20
CA LEU A 150 13.34 7.40 13.68
C LEU A 150 13.24 7.16 12.18
N MET A 151 12.15 7.62 11.54
CA MET A 151 11.97 7.46 10.11
C MET A 151 13.03 8.25 9.35
N ARG A 152 13.75 7.56 8.47
CA ARG A 152 14.76 8.17 7.62
C ARG A 152 14.12 9.19 6.68
N GLN A 153 14.81 10.30 6.43
CA GLN A 153 14.35 11.33 5.50
C GLN A 153 14.10 10.75 4.09
N GLU A 154 14.95 9.84 3.64
CA GLU A 154 14.80 9.13 2.38
C GLU A 154 13.52 8.30 2.31
N THR A 155 13.15 7.63 3.40
CA THR A 155 11.91 6.86 3.49
C THR A 155 10.69 7.75 3.39
N ARG A 156 10.69 8.91 4.04
CA ARG A 156 9.60 9.91 3.93
C ARG A 156 9.46 10.42 2.50
N ALA A 157 10.59 10.82 1.89
CA ALA A 157 10.60 11.28 0.50
C ALA A 157 10.13 10.18 -0.46
N GLY A 158 10.54 8.94 -0.23
CA GLY A 158 10.08 7.78 -0.98
C GLY A 158 8.58 7.53 -0.83
N SER A 159 8.04 7.62 0.39
CA SER A 159 6.59 7.47 0.64
C SER A 159 5.78 8.57 -0.06
N ASP A 160 6.22 9.82 0.03
CA ASP A 160 5.58 10.94 -0.64
C ASP A 160 5.65 10.80 -2.18
N ARG A 161 6.77 10.31 -2.71
CA ARG A 161 6.92 10.01 -4.14
C ARG A 161 5.96 8.90 -4.58
N LEU A 162 5.87 7.81 -3.83
CA LEU A 162 4.94 6.71 -4.08
C LEU A 162 3.49 7.22 -4.10
N ALA A 163 3.12 8.03 -3.12
CA ALA A 163 1.77 8.61 -3.05
C ALA A 163 1.46 9.51 -4.24
N ARG A 164 2.40 10.37 -4.65
CA ARG A 164 2.20 11.23 -5.84
C ARG A 164 2.04 10.41 -7.12
N LEU A 165 2.82 9.35 -7.29
CA LEU A 165 2.69 8.45 -8.44
C LEU A 165 1.34 7.73 -8.44
N ALA A 166 0.89 7.25 -7.27
CA ALA A 166 -0.43 6.62 -7.13
C ALA A 166 -1.57 7.59 -7.49
N VAL A 167 -1.53 8.82 -6.98
CA VAL A 167 -2.52 9.86 -7.33
C VAL A 167 -2.49 10.16 -8.82
N SER A 168 -1.30 10.30 -9.41
CA SER A 168 -1.15 10.58 -10.85
C SER A 168 -1.73 9.46 -11.72
N SER A 169 -1.44 8.20 -11.37
CA SER A 169 -1.94 7.04 -12.12
C SER A 169 -3.44 6.80 -11.95
N LEU A 170 -4.01 7.13 -10.78
CA LEU A 170 -5.45 7.01 -10.54
C LEU A 170 -6.26 8.11 -11.21
N ARG A 171 -5.64 9.27 -11.43
CA ARG A 171 -6.31 10.42 -12.04
C ARG A 171 -6.76 10.13 -13.47
N GLY A 172 -8.02 10.40 -13.76
CA GLY A 172 -8.63 10.13 -15.06
C GLY A 172 -9.12 8.68 -15.23
N GLU A 173 -8.69 7.76 -14.35
CA GLU A 173 -9.14 6.36 -14.39
C GLU A 173 -10.33 6.10 -13.45
N VAL A 174 -10.30 6.71 -12.26
CA VAL A 174 -11.34 6.58 -11.23
C VAL A 174 -11.65 7.93 -10.60
N PRO A 175 -12.84 8.11 -9.98
CA PRO A 175 -13.13 9.31 -9.19
C PRO A 175 -12.14 9.47 -8.05
N LEU A 176 -11.69 10.70 -7.79
CA LEU A 176 -10.77 11.04 -6.72
C LEU A 176 -11.45 11.89 -5.65
N LEU A 177 -11.13 11.61 -4.39
CA LEU A 177 -11.46 12.51 -3.28
C LEU A 177 -10.64 13.81 -3.43
N PRO A 178 -11.24 15.01 -3.23
CA PRO A 178 -10.48 16.26 -3.19
C PRO A 178 -9.32 16.20 -2.19
N ASN A 179 -8.22 16.88 -2.49
CA ASN A 179 -6.97 16.76 -1.73
C ASN A 179 -6.56 15.28 -1.61
N THR A 180 -6.34 14.66 -2.73
CA THR A 180 -6.22 13.19 -2.87
C THR A 180 -5.07 12.61 -2.08
N HIS A 181 -3.90 13.28 -2.02
CA HIS A 181 -2.80 12.88 -1.13
C HIS A 181 -2.96 13.54 0.23
N ARG A 182 -3.13 12.73 1.25
CA ARG A 182 -3.37 13.11 2.65
C ARG A 182 -2.38 12.43 3.59
N ARG A 183 -2.39 12.83 4.85
CA ARG A 183 -1.50 12.30 5.88
C ARG A 183 -2.27 12.02 7.16
N ALA A 184 -1.91 10.93 7.83
CA ALA A 184 -2.39 10.61 9.19
C ALA A 184 -1.54 9.51 9.86
N GLY A 185 -1.85 9.22 11.12
CA GLY A 185 -1.10 8.27 11.95
C GLY A 185 -1.50 6.81 11.77
N PHE A 186 -1.46 6.30 10.55
CA PHE A 186 -1.77 4.90 10.25
C PHE A 186 -0.71 3.94 10.81
N ALA A 187 -1.10 3.04 11.71
CA ALA A 187 -0.20 2.09 12.34
C ALA A 187 0.48 1.16 11.31
N VAL A 188 -0.24 0.77 10.27
CA VAL A 188 0.27 -0.12 9.21
C VAL A 188 1.38 0.52 8.37
N LEU A 189 1.52 1.85 8.41
CA LEU A 189 2.56 2.57 7.66
C LEU A 189 3.82 2.88 8.50
N LYS A 190 3.89 2.40 9.74
CA LYS A 190 5.01 2.68 10.65
C LYS A 190 6.24 1.83 10.34
N ALA A 191 6.92 2.17 9.26
CA ALA A 191 8.21 1.58 8.88
C ALA A 191 9.27 2.68 8.71
N PRO A 192 10.35 2.68 9.52
CA PRO A 192 11.38 3.71 9.37
C PRO A 192 12.25 3.54 8.13
N ASP A 193 12.22 2.38 7.50
CA ASP A 193 13.16 1.92 6.47
C ASP A 193 12.49 1.43 5.17
N VAL A 194 11.16 1.48 5.07
CA VAL A 194 10.42 1.07 3.86
C VAL A 194 9.46 2.17 3.44
N PRO A 195 9.58 2.73 2.22
CA PRO A 195 8.59 3.63 1.66
C PRO A 195 7.20 2.98 1.65
N ALA A 196 6.20 3.66 2.20
CA ALA A 196 4.88 3.08 2.41
C ALA A 196 3.76 4.09 2.16
N ALA A 197 2.68 3.63 1.55
CA ALA A 197 1.45 4.38 1.37
C ALA A 197 0.23 3.47 1.56
N LEU A 198 -0.91 4.07 1.90
CA LEU A 198 -2.21 3.43 1.98
C LEU A 198 -3.13 4.07 0.94
N VAL A 199 -3.83 3.25 0.18
CA VAL A 199 -4.79 3.69 -0.83
C VAL A 199 -6.19 3.32 -0.35
N GLU A 200 -7.03 4.35 -0.16
CA GLU A 200 -8.48 4.17 -0.15
C GLU A 200 -8.97 4.16 -1.59
N MET A 201 -9.49 3.04 -2.05
CA MET A 201 -9.90 2.87 -3.45
C MET A 201 -11.27 3.46 -3.76
N GLY A 202 -11.97 3.93 -2.75
CA GLY A 202 -13.30 4.49 -2.71
C GLY A 202 -13.91 4.24 -1.34
N PHE A 203 -15.12 4.72 -1.12
CA PHE A 203 -15.80 4.58 0.18
C PHE A 203 -17.05 3.72 0.04
N LEU A 204 -17.09 2.58 0.74
CA LEU A 204 -18.22 1.65 0.69
C LEU A 204 -19.51 2.25 1.26
N SER A 205 -19.41 3.34 2.02
CA SER A 205 -20.57 4.13 2.46
C SER A 205 -21.22 4.95 1.33
N HIS A 206 -20.55 5.14 0.19
CA HIS A 206 -21.10 5.86 -0.95
C HIS A 206 -21.66 4.86 -1.97
N PRO A 207 -22.94 4.95 -2.36
CA PRO A 207 -23.57 3.97 -3.24
C PRO A 207 -22.85 3.79 -4.59
N ALA A 208 -22.37 4.89 -5.18
CA ALA A 208 -21.67 4.85 -6.46
C ALA A 208 -20.29 4.17 -6.34
N ASP A 209 -19.57 4.39 -5.24
CA ASP A 209 -18.28 3.75 -4.98
C ASP A 209 -18.47 2.25 -4.68
N GLU A 210 -19.46 1.89 -3.85
CA GLU A 210 -19.78 0.48 -3.60
C GLU A 210 -20.12 -0.27 -4.90
N ALA A 211 -20.98 0.32 -5.74
CA ALA A 211 -21.34 -0.27 -7.03
C ALA A 211 -20.12 -0.42 -7.94
N ALA A 212 -19.27 0.60 -8.01
CA ALA A 212 -18.04 0.57 -8.81
C ALA A 212 -17.06 -0.52 -8.33
N LEU A 213 -16.80 -0.59 -7.03
CA LEU A 213 -15.86 -1.55 -6.43
C LEU A 213 -16.32 -3.00 -6.58
N ASN A 214 -17.62 -3.24 -6.77
CA ASN A 214 -18.16 -4.57 -7.11
C ASN A 214 -17.99 -4.96 -8.57
N ARG A 215 -17.68 -4.02 -9.47
CA ARG A 215 -17.47 -4.34 -10.88
C ARG A 215 -16.04 -4.80 -11.15
N PRO A 216 -15.82 -5.97 -11.75
CA PRO A 216 -14.48 -6.44 -12.11
C PRO A 216 -13.73 -5.46 -13.02
N ALA A 217 -14.40 -4.79 -13.96
CA ALA A 217 -13.78 -3.81 -14.84
C ALA A 217 -13.24 -2.59 -14.07
N HIS A 218 -13.93 -2.11 -13.05
CA HIS A 218 -13.46 -1.01 -12.22
C HIS A 218 -12.26 -1.43 -11.36
N ARG A 219 -12.31 -2.62 -10.75
CA ARG A 219 -11.16 -3.16 -10.01
C ARG A 219 -9.95 -3.36 -10.91
N ALA A 220 -10.14 -3.75 -12.17
CA ALA A 220 -9.06 -3.86 -13.14
C ALA A 220 -8.41 -2.50 -13.46
N LYS A 221 -9.19 -1.43 -13.55
CA LYS A 221 -8.67 -0.05 -13.71
C LYS A 221 -7.84 0.38 -12.49
N LEU A 222 -8.34 0.11 -11.28
CA LEU A 222 -7.58 0.37 -10.05
C LEU A 222 -6.26 -0.40 -10.05
N ALA A 223 -6.30 -1.68 -10.33
CA ALA A 223 -5.10 -2.52 -10.36
C ALA A 223 -4.08 -2.07 -11.41
N ALA A 224 -4.54 -1.67 -12.60
CA ALA A 224 -3.67 -1.13 -13.65
C ALA A 224 -3.00 0.18 -13.22
N ALA A 225 -3.76 1.10 -12.62
CA ALA A 225 -3.24 2.36 -12.12
C ALA A 225 -2.22 2.15 -10.99
N LEU A 226 -2.50 1.25 -10.05
CA LEU A 226 -1.58 0.92 -8.97
C LEU A 226 -0.31 0.24 -9.48
N ALA A 227 -0.42 -0.66 -10.45
CA ALA A 227 0.74 -1.28 -11.08
C ALA A 227 1.60 -0.25 -11.81
N GLU A 228 1.00 0.71 -12.51
CA GLU A 228 1.71 1.83 -13.15
C GLU A 228 2.45 2.69 -12.13
N ALA A 229 1.82 3.01 -11.00
CA ALA A 229 2.45 3.77 -9.93
C ALA A 229 3.67 3.06 -9.35
N VAL A 230 3.55 1.76 -9.08
CA VAL A 230 4.67 0.92 -8.60
C VAL A 230 5.79 0.88 -9.63
N ASP A 231 5.47 0.69 -10.89
CA ASP A 231 6.44 0.67 -11.98
C ASP A 231 7.21 2.01 -12.09
N GLY A 232 6.49 3.12 -11.99
CA GLY A 232 7.07 4.46 -11.95
C GLY A 232 7.98 4.68 -10.74
N PHE A 233 7.59 4.14 -9.59
CA PHE A 233 8.41 4.21 -8.37
C PHE A 233 9.72 3.44 -8.50
N LEU A 234 9.69 2.25 -9.07
CA LEU A 234 10.89 1.41 -9.28
C LEU A 234 11.86 2.00 -10.31
N GLY A 235 11.38 2.94 -11.13
CA GLY A 235 12.19 3.62 -12.13
C GLY A 235 12.49 2.78 -13.38
N PRO A 236 13.23 3.33 -14.35
CA PRO A 236 13.59 2.62 -15.56
C PRO A 236 14.46 1.39 -15.25
N ARG A 237 14.28 0.31 -16.04
CA ARG A 237 15.23 -0.82 -16.00
C ARG A 237 16.63 -0.26 -16.17
N GLN A 238 17.53 -0.55 -15.23
CA GLN A 238 18.95 -0.44 -15.51
C GLN A 238 19.20 -1.40 -16.67
N ARG A 239 19.41 -0.87 -17.87
CA ARG A 239 19.92 -1.67 -18.97
C ARG A 239 21.25 -2.22 -18.48
N SER A 240 21.36 -3.54 -18.40
CA SER A 240 22.66 -4.20 -18.30
C SER A 240 23.46 -3.68 -19.49
N LEU A 241 24.49 -2.90 -19.22
CA LEU A 241 25.50 -2.59 -20.22
C LEU A 241 26.25 -3.90 -20.47
N ALA A 242 25.69 -4.73 -21.32
CA ALA A 242 26.35 -5.84 -21.97
C ALA A 242 26.43 -5.46 -23.45
N GLU A 243 27.47 -4.72 -23.79
CA GLU A 243 28.10 -4.67 -25.09
C GLU A 243 29.58 -4.99 -24.92
#